data_b2963a6cc9364561931ee20fe779619c
#
_entry.id   b2963a6cc9364561931ee20fe779619c
#
_cell.length_a   1.000
_cell.length_b   1.000
_cell.length_c   1.000
_cell.angle_alpha   90.00
_cell.angle_beta   90.00
_cell.angle_gamma   90.00
#
_symmetry.space_group_name_H-M   'P 1'
#
loop_
_entity.id
_entity.type
_entity.pdbx_description
1 polymer ?
#
loop_
_entity_poly.entity_id
_entity_poly.type
_entity_poly.pdbx_seq_one_letter_code
_entity_poly.pdbx_strand_id
1 'polypeptide(L)'
;MRDVMRYSGIVTKVAAMRAKLLKPQDYDQLASMDTVTDIIEYLKQTKSYGKFITQMDESLYHRGNIEKVLIQSLYDDYTRLYRFADMQQKDFLKIFMKRYEVDLVRYCLRIVFNHSNVPFDLNYKKPFFDKYSKIRIDQLVTAKNIDHLVDYLKNTEYYAPLSRIRQSGASTLADYELALDLYYFSMMWKERKGNWDKKDKEMLTKELGAKIDLLNLQWIYRAKKYYHMLAPDIYTLLIPIQHKLSNQEFKDLVEAPSVEEFKRRLNETYYGKKYEFGEQVQIESIGSECVEHILTIAYRNHPYSLASIQQYLFLKEEEIYKITTALECIRYGLSQRETLQYLVQKQRRQGGNAS
;
A
#
# COMPACT_ATOMS: atom_id res chain seq x y z
N MET A 1 7.14 -25.06 -20.37
CA MET A 1 5.91 -25.11 -21.18
C MET A 1 4.63 -24.96 -20.35
N ARG A 2 4.42 -25.71 -19.28
CA ARG A 2 3.18 -25.64 -18.44
C ARG A 2 2.85 -24.24 -17.95
N ASP A 3 3.81 -23.50 -17.41
CA ASP A 3 3.59 -22.14 -16.90
C ASP A 3 3.23 -21.13 -18.00
N VAL A 4 3.90 -21.24 -19.16
CA VAL A 4 3.58 -20.38 -20.32
C VAL A 4 2.14 -20.60 -20.75
N MET A 5 1.68 -21.84 -20.87
CA MET A 5 0.30 -22.14 -21.25
C MET A 5 -0.70 -21.60 -20.22
N ARG A 6 -0.36 -21.71 -18.93
CA ARG A 6 -1.23 -21.30 -17.83
C ARG A 6 -1.32 -19.79 -17.67
N TYR A 7 -0.20 -19.08 -17.83
CA TYR A 7 -0.11 -17.64 -17.57
C TYR A 7 -0.20 -16.78 -18.83
N SER A 8 -0.13 -17.32 -20.06
CA SER A 8 -0.07 -16.53 -21.30
C SER A 8 -1.21 -15.53 -21.43
N GLY A 9 -2.44 -15.94 -21.16
CA GLY A 9 -3.61 -15.08 -21.28
C GLY A 9 -3.55 -13.86 -20.32
N ILE A 10 -3.27 -14.12 -19.04
CA ILE A 10 -3.23 -13.04 -18.05
C ILE A 10 -1.98 -12.16 -18.23
N VAL A 11 -0.83 -12.73 -18.61
CA VAL A 11 0.40 -11.97 -18.87
C VAL A 11 0.23 -11.03 -20.07
N THR A 12 -0.41 -11.50 -21.15
CA THR A 12 -0.76 -10.63 -22.29
C THR A 12 -1.69 -9.50 -21.86
N LYS A 13 -2.68 -9.80 -21.01
CA LYS A 13 -3.57 -8.79 -20.45
C LYS A 13 -2.83 -7.77 -19.60
N VAL A 14 -1.96 -8.24 -18.69
CA VAL A 14 -1.10 -7.39 -17.85
C VAL A 14 -0.21 -6.49 -18.72
N ALA A 15 0.44 -7.02 -19.76
CA ALA A 15 1.27 -6.24 -20.66
C ALA A 15 0.49 -5.11 -21.34
N ALA A 16 -0.72 -5.40 -21.84
CA ALA A 16 -1.60 -4.39 -22.44
C ALA A 16 -2.09 -3.33 -21.43
N MET A 17 -2.26 -3.70 -20.18
CA MET A 17 -2.64 -2.76 -19.10
C MET A 17 -1.44 -1.92 -18.68
N ARG A 18 -0.26 -2.52 -18.53
CA ARG A 18 0.99 -1.84 -18.18
C ARG A 18 1.39 -0.79 -19.24
N ALA A 19 1.14 -1.05 -20.53
CA ALA A 19 1.40 -0.10 -21.61
C ALA A 19 0.55 1.20 -21.52
N LYS A 20 -0.45 1.24 -20.62
CA LYS A 20 -1.28 2.41 -20.38
C LYS A 20 -0.85 3.23 -19.17
N LEU A 21 0.03 2.71 -18.33
CA LEU A 21 0.56 3.44 -17.18
C LEU A 21 1.34 4.68 -17.66
N LEU A 22 1.37 5.69 -16.81
CA LEU A 22 2.13 6.90 -17.02
C LEU A 22 3.64 6.59 -17.12
N LYS A 23 4.31 7.33 -17.98
CA LYS A 23 5.76 7.22 -18.21
C LYS A 23 6.50 8.28 -17.38
N PRO A 24 7.81 8.18 -17.23
CA PRO A 24 8.59 9.20 -16.52
C PRO A 24 8.33 10.63 -16.99
N GLN A 25 8.20 10.85 -18.32
CA GLN A 25 7.92 12.16 -18.89
C GLN A 25 6.56 12.73 -18.46
N ASP A 26 5.57 11.86 -18.22
CA ASP A 26 4.25 12.29 -17.75
C ASP A 26 4.35 12.89 -16.34
N TYR A 27 5.23 12.36 -15.48
CA TYR A 27 5.46 12.92 -14.14
C TYR A 27 6.19 14.27 -14.17
N ASP A 28 7.11 14.48 -15.13
CA ASP A 28 7.73 15.77 -15.36
C ASP A 28 6.69 16.83 -15.75
N GLN A 29 5.72 16.44 -16.57
CA GLN A 29 4.61 17.32 -16.97
C GLN A 29 3.67 17.58 -15.78
N LEU A 30 3.27 16.56 -15.02
CA LEU A 30 2.43 16.75 -13.83
C LEU A 30 3.09 17.70 -12.81
N ALA A 31 4.41 17.62 -12.65
CA ALA A 31 5.14 18.49 -11.73
C ALA A 31 5.23 19.95 -12.21
N SER A 32 5.04 20.21 -13.51
CA SER A 32 5.09 21.55 -14.10
C SER A 32 3.74 22.25 -14.16
N MET A 33 2.66 21.61 -13.70
CA MET A 33 1.31 22.15 -13.73
C MET A 33 1.04 23.02 -12.51
N ASP A 34 0.30 24.11 -12.71
CA ASP A 34 0.02 25.10 -11.68
C ASP A 34 -1.32 24.88 -10.96
N THR A 35 -2.26 24.17 -11.60
CA THR A 35 -3.61 23.98 -11.08
C THR A 35 -4.05 22.52 -11.08
N VAL A 36 -4.97 22.19 -10.17
CA VAL A 36 -5.62 20.88 -10.13
C VAL A 36 -6.36 20.61 -11.45
N THR A 37 -6.94 21.64 -12.06
CA THR A 37 -7.65 21.53 -13.34
C THR A 37 -6.71 21.12 -14.48
N ASP A 38 -5.48 21.64 -14.52
CA ASP A 38 -4.48 21.26 -15.54
C ASP A 38 -4.13 19.77 -15.44
N ILE A 39 -3.92 19.27 -14.21
CA ILE A 39 -3.71 17.81 -13.99
C ILE A 39 -4.92 17.00 -14.48
N ILE A 40 -6.14 17.44 -14.20
CA ILE A 40 -7.36 16.75 -14.62
C ILE A 40 -7.46 16.68 -16.14
N GLU A 41 -7.27 17.81 -16.81
CA GLU A 41 -7.31 17.87 -18.29
C GLU A 41 -6.20 17.02 -18.92
N TYR A 42 -5.02 16.98 -18.31
CA TYR A 42 -3.95 16.08 -18.74
C TYR A 42 -4.36 14.61 -18.59
N LEU A 43 -4.84 14.22 -17.40
CA LEU A 43 -5.26 12.84 -17.12
C LEU A 43 -6.44 12.40 -18.01
N LYS A 44 -7.33 13.34 -18.40
CA LYS A 44 -8.44 13.11 -19.33
C LYS A 44 -7.96 12.62 -20.70
N GLN A 45 -6.77 13.02 -21.14
CA GLN A 45 -6.16 12.60 -22.40
C GLN A 45 -5.46 11.24 -22.30
N THR A 46 -5.23 10.72 -21.09
CA THR A 46 -4.54 9.45 -20.88
C THR A 46 -5.44 8.24 -21.13
N LYS A 47 -4.83 7.12 -21.57
CA LYS A 47 -5.55 5.86 -21.82
C LYS A 47 -6.02 5.19 -20.52
N SER A 48 -5.42 5.52 -19.38
CA SER A 48 -5.78 4.96 -18.06
C SER A 48 -6.99 5.64 -17.45
N TYR A 49 -7.07 6.96 -17.53
CA TYR A 49 -8.02 7.75 -16.74
C TYR A 49 -9.08 8.46 -17.60
N GLY A 50 -8.81 8.71 -18.88
CA GLY A 50 -9.69 9.51 -19.76
C GLY A 50 -11.15 9.06 -19.76
N LYS A 51 -11.40 7.74 -19.83
CA LYS A 51 -12.78 7.20 -19.84
C LYS A 51 -13.58 7.49 -18.55
N PHE A 52 -12.90 7.68 -17.42
CA PHE A 52 -13.57 7.98 -16.16
C PHE A 52 -13.79 9.48 -15.99
N ILE A 53 -12.79 10.28 -16.40
CA ILE A 53 -12.83 11.73 -16.25
C ILE A 53 -13.80 12.36 -17.26
N THR A 54 -13.84 11.87 -18.49
CA THR A 54 -14.79 12.36 -19.54
C THR A 54 -16.27 12.21 -19.14
N GLN A 55 -16.57 11.32 -18.21
CA GLN A 55 -17.93 11.13 -17.68
C GLN A 55 -18.24 12.03 -16.47
N MET A 56 -17.26 12.82 -15.99
CA MET A 56 -17.45 13.74 -14.87
C MET A 56 -17.89 15.11 -15.39
N ASP A 57 -18.80 15.75 -14.64
CA ASP A 57 -19.13 17.16 -14.83
C ASP A 57 -17.93 18.02 -14.40
N GLU A 58 -17.62 19.07 -15.16
CA GLU A 58 -16.49 19.97 -14.88
C GLU A 58 -16.63 20.69 -13.54
N SER A 59 -17.86 20.93 -13.07
CA SER A 59 -18.14 21.48 -11.74
C SER A 59 -17.62 20.58 -10.60
N LEU A 60 -17.36 19.29 -10.89
CA LEU A 60 -16.83 18.31 -9.96
C LEU A 60 -15.30 18.18 -10.03
N TYR A 61 -14.62 19.02 -10.82
CA TYR A 61 -13.18 19.02 -10.96
C TYR A 61 -12.51 19.58 -9.71
N HIS A 62 -12.43 18.72 -8.69
CA HIS A 62 -11.65 18.98 -7.49
C HIS A 62 -10.94 17.71 -7.03
N ARG A 63 -9.87 17.86 -6.24
CA ARG A 63 -8.99 16.80 -5.78
C ARG A 63 -9.75 15.55 -5.29
N GLY A 64 -10.70 15.73 -4.37
CA GLY A 64 -11.40 14.60 -3.75
C GLY A 64 -12.15 13.71 -4.76
N ASN A 65 -12.71 14.30 -5.83
CA ASN A 65 -13.38 13.53 -6.88
C ASN A 65 -12.37 12.84 -7.80
N ILE A 66 -11.22 13.45 -8.06
CA ILE A 66 -10.16 12.81 -8.83
C ILE A 66 -9.58 11.61 -8.09
N GLU A 67 -9.35 11.69 -6.79
CA GLU A 67 -8.92 10.55 -5.98
C GLU A 67 -9.92 9.39 -6.08
N LYS A 68 -11.23 9.66 -6.07
CA LYS A 68 -12.26 8.62 -6.31
C LYS A 68 -12.11 7.98 -7.69
N VAL A 69 -11.88 8.77 -8.73
CA VAL A 69 -11.64 8.28 -10.10
C VAL A 69 -10.40 7.41 -10.19
N LEU A 70 -9.30 7.82 -9.56
CA LEU A 70 -8.06 7.04 -9.51
C LEU A 70 -8.30 5.67 -8.86
N ILE A 71 -9.00 5.64 -7.73
CA ILE A 71 -9.36 4.38 -7.05
C ILE A 71 -10.32 3.53 -7.89
N GLN A 72 -11.30 4.13 -8.56
CA GLN A 72 -12.18 3.39 -9.47
C GLN A 72 -11.40 2.75 -10.62
N SER A 73 -10.38 3.43 -11.14
CA SER A 73 -9.52 2.88 -12.20
C SER A 73 -8.76 1.64 -11.73
N LEU A 74 -8.29 1.64 -10.48
CA LEU A 74 -7.62 0.49 -9.85
C LEU A 74 -8.58 -0.70 -9.70
N TYR A 75 -9.80 -0.45 -9.24
CA TYR A 75 -10.84 -1.49 -9.08
C TYR A 75 -11.30 -2.07 -10.42
N ASP A 76 -11.37 -1.25 -11.46
CA ASP A 76 -11.65 -1.71 -12.82
C ASP A 76 -10.51 -2.60 -13.34
N ASP A 77 -9.26 -2.22 -13.11
CA ASP A 77 -8.10 -3.01 -13.49
C ASP A 77 -8.04 -4.34 -12.72
N TYR A 78 -8.28 -4.35 -11.42
CA TYR A 78 -8.43 -5.58 -10.65
C TYR A 78 -9.54 -6.47 -11.22
N THR A 79 -10.71 -5.91 -11.53
CA THR A 79 -11.84 -6.63 -12.11
C THR A 79 -11.49 -7.25 -13.46
N ARG A 80 -10.73 -6.55 -14.28
CA ARG A 80 -10.23 -7.06 -15.56
C ARG A 80 -9.27 -8.23 -15.36
N LEU A 81 -8.32 -8.11 -14.43
CA LEU A 81 -7.40 -9.20 -14.10
C LEU A 81 -8.18 -10.42 -13.60
N TYR A 82 -9.14 -10.25 -12.71
CA TYR A 82 -9.94 -11.33 -12.16
C TYR A 82 -10.74 -12.09 -13.23
N ARG A 83 -11.20 -11.42 -14.30
CA ARG A 83 -11.88 -12.08 -15.43
C ARG A 83 -10.97 -12.97 -16.27
N PHE A 84 -9.69 -12.62 -16.40
CA PHE A 84 -8.70 -13.36 -17.16
C PHE A 84 -7.95 -14.41 -16.32
N ALA A 85 -8.11 -14.38 -15.02
CA ALA A 85 -7.42 -15.23 -14.07
C ALA A 85 -7.98 -16.65 -14.04
N ASP A 86 -7.10 -17.66 -13.95
CA ASP A 86 -7.44 -19.02 -13.58
C ASP A 86 -7.80 -19.12 -12.08
N MET A 87 -8.13 -20.31 -11.59
CA MET A 87 -8.56 -20.50 -10.21
C MET A 87 -7.49 -20.09 -9.19
N GLN A 88 -6.22 -20.51 -9.39
CA GLN A 88 -5.13 -20.16 -8.47
C GLN A 88 -4.81 -18.66 -8.51
N GLN A 89 -4.83 -18.05 -9.68
CA GLN A 89 -4.66 -16.61 -9.86
C GLN A 89 -5.80 -15.82 -9.21
N LYS A 90 -7.03 -16.33 -9.28
CA LYS A 90 -8.18 -15.75 -8.55
C LYS A 90 -8.02 -15.85 -7.04
N ASP A 91 -7.52 -16.96 -6.53
CA ASP A 91 -7.25 -17.12 -5.10
C ASP A 91 -6.17 -16.14 -4.63
N PHE A 92 -5.13 -15.93 -5.44
CA PHE A 92 -4.14 -14.87 -5.18
C PHE A 92 -4.78 -13.48 -5.16
N LEU A 93 -5.62 -13.15 -6.14
CA LEU A 93 -6.31 -11.85 -6.18
C LEU A 93 -7.25 -11.65 -4.99
N LYS A 94 -7.93 -12.70 -4.50
CA LYS A 94 -8.75 -12.63 -3.28
C LYS A 94 -7.91 -12.30 -2.04
N ILE A 95 -6.72 -12.88 -1.92
CA ILE A 95 -5.77 -12.55 -0.83
C ILE A 95 -5.29 -11.11 -0.97
N PHE A 96 -4.95 -10.68 -2.18
CA PHE A 96 -4.56 -9.31 -2.46
C PHE A 96 -5.67 -8.29 -2.12
N MET A 97 -6.94 -8.67 -2.33
CA MET A 97 -8.13 -7.86 -1.97
C MET A 97 -8.17 -7.48 -0.48
N LYS A 98 -7.59 -8.31 0.41
CA LYS A 98 -7.59 -8.07 1.85
C LYS A 98 -6.95 -6.73 2.24
N ARG A 99 -5.98 -6.25 1.45
CA ARG A 99 -5.41 -4.93 1.62
C ARG A 99 -6.45 -3.82 1.49
N TYR A 100 -7.28 -3.90 0.45
CA TYR A 100 -8.34 -2.90 0.24
C TYR A 100 -9.43 -2.97 1.30
N GLU A 101 -9.71 -4.17 1.83
CA GLU A 101 -10.64 -4.33 2.94
C GLU A 101 -10.10 -3.67 4.23
N VAL A 102 -8.83 -3.90 4.56
CA VAL A 102 -8.18 -3.25 5.72
C VAL A 102 -8.16 -1.73 5.58
N ASP A 103 -7.84 -1.21 4.38
CA ASP A 103 -7.83 0.23 4.13
C ASP A 103 -9.24 0.83 4.25
N LEU A 104 -10.27 0.12 3.81
CA LEU A 104 -11.66 0.55 3.99
C LEU A 104 -12.07 0.60 5.46
N VAL A 105 -11.76 -0.46 6.23
CA VAL A 105 -12.08 -0.52 7.67
C VAL A 105 -11.32 0.59 8.42
N ARG A 106 -10.05 0.79 8.12
CA ARG A 106 -9.23 1.88 8.69
C ARG A 106 -9.82 3.26 8.39
N TYR A 107 -10.24 3.50 7.16
CA TYR A 107 -10.91 4.73 6.78
C TYR A 107 -12.18 4.97 7.61
N CYS A 108 -13.03 3.94 7.76
CA CYS A 108 -14.24 4.02 8.56
C CYS A 108 -13.94 4.27 10.07
N LEU A 109 -12.91 3.60 10.62
CA LEU A 109 -12.44 3.85 11.98
C LEU A 109 -12.08 5.32 12.20
N ARG A 110 -11.31 5.92 11.29
CA ARG A 110 -10.90 7.33 11.38
C ARG A 110 -12.08 8.27 11.38
N ILE A 111 -13.09 8.03 10.56
CA ILE A 111 -14.29 8.87 10.52
C ILE A 111 -15.06 8.75 11.83
N VAL A 112 -15.26 7.54 12.33
CA VAL A 112 -16.01 7.31 13.56
C VAL A 112 -15.30 7.89 14.78
N PHE A 113 -13.97 7.73 14.90
CA PHE A 113 -13.19 8.28 16.00
C PHE A 113 -13.10 9.82 15.98
N ASN A 114 -13.03 10.42 14.80
CA ASN A 114 -12.96 11.87 14.65
C ASN A 114 -14.33 12.56 14.80
N HIS A 115 -15.39 11.80 15.08
CA HIS A 115 -16.77 12.31 15.14
C HIS A 115 -17.10 13.19 13.92
N SER A 116 -16.58 12.84 12.76
CA SER A 116 -16.72 13.62 11.54
C SER A 116 -18.18 13.66 11.11
N ASN A 117 -18.77 14.86 11.06
CA ASN A 117 -20.09 15.07 10.48
C ASN A 117 -20.09 14.99 8.94
N VAL A 118 -18.93 14.69 8.34
CA VAL A 118 -18.83 14.49 6.89
C VAL A 118 -19.51 13.18 6.53
N PRO A 119 -20.49 13.20 5.61
CA PRO A 119 -21.13 11.97 5.15
C PRO A 119 -20.10 10.98 4.63
N PHE A 120 -20.26 9.71 4.99
CA PHE A 120 -19.50 8.61 4.42
C PHE A 120 -19.84 8.46 2.93
N ASP A 121 -19.11 9.11 2.04
CA ASP A 121 -19.28 8.91 0.62
C ASP A 121 -18.40 7.74 0.14
N LEU A 122 -18.90 6.54 0.29
CA LEU A 122 -18.27 5.30 -0.16
C LEU A 122 -18.99 4.65 -1.36
N ASN A 123 -19.96 5.35 -1.96
CA ASN A 123 -20.75 4.82 -3.08
C ASN A 123 -19.88 4.38 -4.26
N TYR A 124 -18.78 5.10 -4.53
CA TYR A 124 -17.85 4.74 -5.60
C TYR A 124 -17.08 3.42 -5.36
N LYS A 125 -16.99 2.95 -4.11
CA LYS A 125 -16.36 1.67 -3.75
C LYS A 125 -17.36 0.51 -3.77
N LYS A 126 -18.64 0.78 -3.56
CA LYS A 126 -19.68 -0.22 -3.36
C LYS A 126 -19.72 -1.31 -4.45
N PRO A 127 -19.74 -0.99 -5.77
CA PRO A 127 -19.84 -2.02 -6.81
C PRO A 127 -18.69 -3.03 -6.78
N PHE A 128 -17.50 -2.58 -6.34
CA PHE A 128 -16.32 -3.43 -6.20
C PHE A 128 -16.41 -4.32 -4.96
N PHE A 129 -16.72 -3.74 -3.80
CA PHE A 129 -16.82 -4.48 -2.54
C PHE A 129 -17.98 -5.47 -2.51
N ASP A 130 -19.15 -5.11 -3.02
CA ASP A 130 -20.30 -6.04 -3.13
C ASP A 130 -19.96 -7.29 -3.95
N LYS A 131 -19.03 -7.16 -4.90
CA LYS A 131 -18.65 -8.26 -5.78
C LYS A 131 -17.53 -9.14 -5.20
N TYR A 132 -16.59 -8.58 -4.48
CA TYR A 132 -15.35 -9.28 -4.11
C TYR A 132 -15.13 -9.41 -2.61
N SER A 133 -15.95 -8.76 -1.76
CA SER A 133 -15.79 -8.72 -0.30
C SER A 133 -17.06 -9.18 0.41
N LYS A 134 -16.90 -9.59 1.67
CA LYS A 134 -18.02 -9.81 2.61
C LYS A 134 -18.38 -8.53 3.37
N ILE A 135 -17.59 -7.48 3.26
CA ILE A 135 -17.86 -6.20 3.92
C ILE A 135 -19.03 -5.51 3.21
N ARG A 136 -20.03 -5.12 3.99
CA ARG A 136 -21.23 -4.43 3.51
C ARG A 136 -21.08 -2.92 3.73
N ILE A 137 -20.74 -2.20 2.65
CA ILE A 137 -20.55 -0.75 2.69
C ILE A 137 -21.80 -0.03 3.20
N ASP A 138 -23.00 -0.46 2.78
CA ASP A 138 -24.27 0.13 3.22
C ASP A 138 -24.43 0.13 4.75
N GLN A 139 -23.90 -0.89 5.44
CA GLN A 139 -23.91 -0.95 6.89
C GLN A 139 -22.84 -0.05 7.50
N LEU A 140 -21.60 -0.11 6.97
CA LEU A 140 -20.48 0.67 7.49
C LEU A 140 -20.77 2.18 7.49
N VAL A 141 -21.41 2.69 6.44
CA VAL A 141 -21.70 4.14 6.34
C VAL A 141 -22.74 4.62 7.36
N THR A 142 -23.47 3.71 8.00
CA THR A 142 -24.46 4.03 9.06
C THR A 142 -23.87 3.94 10.46
N ALA A 143 -22.60 3.55 10.61
CA ALA A 143 -21.97 3.41 11.92
C ALA A 143 -21.83 4.77 12.62
N LYS A 144 -22.43 4.91 13.80
CA LYS A 144 -22.40 6.14 14.59
C LYS A 144 -21.28 6.17 15.63
N ASN A 145 -20.75 5.00 15.96
CA ASN A 145 -19.71 4.82 16.97
C ASN A 145 -18.91 3.54 16.66
N ILE A 146 -17.87 3.30 17.44
CA ILE A 146 -16.97 2.16 17.26
C ILE A 146 -17.69 0.83 17.48
N ASP A 147 -18.64 0.76 18.40
CA ASP A 147 -19.39 -0.48 18.69
C ASP A 147 -20.21 -0.91 17.47
N HIS A 148 -20.94 0.03 16.85
CA HIS A 148 -21.68 -0.24 15.64
C HIS A 148 -20.74 -0.67 14.50
N LEU A 149 -19.60 0.02 14.32
CA LEU A 149 -18.65 -0.33 13.26
C LEU A 149 -18.12 -1.76 13.43
N VAL A 150 -17.69 -2.14 14.64
CA VAL A 150 -17.19 -3.48 14.95
C VAL A 150 -18.30 -4.52 14.75
N ASP A 151 -19.51 -4.23 15.19
CA ASP A 151 -20.64 -5.16 15.07
C ASP A 151 -21.06 -5.40 13.60
N TYR A 152 -20.96 -4.40 12.74
CA TYR A 152 -21.20 -4.58 11.31
C TYR A 152 -20.18 -5.48 10.60
N LEU A 153 -19.01 -5.68 11.23
CA LEU A 153 -17.98 -6.58 10.72
C LEU A 153 -18.11 -8.03 11.22
N LYS A 154 -19.17 -8.40 11.99
CA LYS A 154 -19.35 -9.75 12.59
C LYS A 154 -19.17 -10.92 11.62
N ASN A 155 -19.54 -10.75 10.37
CA ASN A 155 -19.46 -11.79 9.34
C ASN A 155 -18.11 -11.75 8.57
N THR A 156 -17.16 -10.97 9.04
CA THR A 156 -15.83 -10.83 8.45
C THR A 156 -14.74 -11.27 9.40
N GLU A 157 -13.57 -11.52 8.89
CA GLU A 157 -12.39 -11.89 9.68
C GLU A 157 -11.86 -10.74 10.55
N TYR A 158 -12.25 -9.50 10.28
CA TYR A 158 -11.85 -8.30 11.02
C TYR A 158 -12.56 -8.15 12.35
N TYR A 159 -13.69 -8.83 12.52
CA TYR A 159 -14.45 -8.78 13.77
C TYR A 159 -13.65 -9.26 14.99
N ALA A 160 -12.99 -10.41 14.87
CA ALA A 160 -12.29 -11.01 16.00
C ALA A 160 -11.16 -10.13 16.56
N PRO A 161 -10.21 -9.58 15.76
CA PRO A 161 -9.17 -8.68 16.26
C PRO A 161 -9.76 -7.39 16.84
N LEU A 162 -10.72 -6.76 16.18
CA LEU A 162 -11.31 -5.50 16.65
C LEU A 162 -12.18 -5.69 17.91
N SER A 163 -12.90 -6.79 18.00
CA SER A 163 -13.70 -7.12 19.19
C SER A 163 -12.83 -7.37 20.42
N ARG A 164 -11.65 -8.03 20.27
CA ARG A 164 -10.70 -8.22 21.37
C ARG A 164 -10.18 -6.90 21.90
N ILE A 165 -9.79 -5.98 21.01
CA ILE A 165 -9.31 -4.65 21.39
C ILE A 165 -10.41 -3.87 22.10
N ARG A 166 -11.65 -3.91 21.61
CA ARG A 166 -12.80 -3.32 22.29
C ARG A 166 -12.99 -3.87 23.70
N GLN A 167 -12.92 -5.21 23.86
CA GLN A 167 -13.08 -5.88 25.16
C GLN A 167 -11.93 -5.60 26.14
N SER A 168 -10.73 -5.29 25.66
CA SER A 168 -9.61 -4.88 26.52
C SER A 168 -9.72 -3.46 27.07
N GLY A 169 -10.77 -2.71 26.71
CA GLY A 169 -10.96 -1.33 27.15
C GLY A 169 -10.15 -0.30 26.36
N ALA A 170 -9.55 -0.71 25.23
CA ALA A 170 -8.84 0.22 24.37
C ALA A 170 -9.78 1.30 23.82
N SER A 171 -9.34 2.55 23.90
CA SER A 171 -10.15 3.73 23.59
C SER A 171 -9.59 4.61 22.48
N THR A 172 -8.42 4.27 21.93
CA THR A 172 -7.76 5.11 20.92
C THR A 172 -7.87 4.53 19.51
N LEU A 173 -7.89 5.40 18.50
CA LEU A 173 -7.84 4.99 17.11
C LEU A 173 -6.59 4.14 16.82
N ALA A 174 -5.44 4.51 17.42
CA ALA A 174 -4.18 3.81 17.23
C ALA A 174 -4.25 2.33 17.64
N ASP A 175 -4.95 1.99 18.74
CA ASP A 175 -5.12 0.61 19.20
C ASP A 175 -5.84 -0.25 18.15
N TYR A 176 -6.90 0.30 17.55
CA TYR A 176 -7.68 -0.41 16.52
C TYR A 176 -6.91 -0.53 15.20
N GLU A 177 -6.21 0.52 14.78
CA GLU A 177 -5.36 0.47 13.57
C GLU A 177 -4.21 -0.55 13.75
N LEU A 178 -3.56 -0.57 14.91
CA LEU A 178 -2.52 -1.55 15.23
C LEU A 178 -3.06 -2.97 15.20
N ALA A 179 -4.22 -3.23 15.80
CA ALA A 179 -4.84 -4.55 15.78
C ALA A 179 -5.13 -5.04 14.35
N LEU A 180 -5.59 -4.14 13.47
CA LEU A 180 -5.78 -4.44 12.05
C LEU A 180 -4.46 -4.76 11.35
N ASP A 181 -3.41 -3.98 11.59
CA ASP A 181 -2.11 -4.19 10.96
C ASP A 181 -1.48 -5.51 11.42
N LEU A 182 -1.47 -5.79 12.72
CA LEU A 182 -0.97 -7.05 13.27
C LEU A 182 -1.73 -8.26 12.69
N TYR A 183 -3.06 -8.16 12.60
CA TYR A 183 -3.89 -9.20 12.00
C TYR A 183 -3.56 -9.38 10.52
N TYR A 184 -3.56 -8.30 9.73
CA TYR A 184 -3.32 -8.32 8.29
C TYR A 184 -1.97 -8.94 7.94
N PHE A 185 -0.89 -8.46 8.55
CA PHE A 185 0.45 -8.97 8.24
C PHE A 185 0.66 -10.40 8.72
N SER A 186 0.08 -10.79 9.87
CA SER A 186 0.13 -12.17 10.35
C SER A 186 -0.61 -13.11 9.40
N MET A 187 -1.79 -12.72 8.92
CA MET A 187 -2.58 -13.46 7.94
C MET A 187 -1.83 -13.59 6.61
N MET A 188 -1.34 -12.48 6.06
CA MET A 188 -0.57 -12.48 4.80
C MET A 188 0.70 -13.33 4.89
N TRP A 189 1.39 -13.26 6.03
CA TRP A 189 2.58 -14.09 6.27
C TRP A 189 2.27 -15.58 6.32
N LYS A 190 1.10 -15.97 6.81
CA LYS A 190 0.61 -17.35 6.76
C LYS A 190 0.26 -17.76 5.32
N GLU A 191 -0.50 -16.92 4.62
CA GLU A 191 -0.98 -17.19 3.26
C GLU A 191 0.14 -17.32 2.22
N ARG A 192 1.34 -16.72 2.44
CA ARG A 192 2.49 -16.92 1.57
C ARG A 192 2.93 -18.37 1.40
N LYS A 193 2.60 -19.25 2.38
CA LYS A 193 2.86 -20.70 2.36
C LYS A 193 1.75 -21.49 1.68
N GLY A 194 0.70 -20.86 1.19
CA GLY A 194 -0.45 -21.48 0.55
C GLY A 194 -0.09 -22.36 -0.65
N ASN A 195 -1.08 -22.76 -1.43
CA ASN A 195 -0.88 -23.62 -2.59
C ASN A 195 -0.32 -22.86 -3.81
N TRP A 196 0.90 -22.32 -3.65
CA TRP A 196 1.63 -21.57 -4.68
C TRP A 196 2.81 -22.38 -5.21
N ASP A 197 3.25 -22.08 -6.43
CA ASP A 197 4.50 -22.61 -6.97
C ASP A 197 5.69 -22.07 -6.16
N LYS A 198 6.83 -22.80 -6.19
CA LYS A 198 8.04 -22.45 -5.42
C LYS A 198 8.49 -21.00 -5.67
N LYS A 199 8.50 -20.57 -6.94
CA LYS A 199 8.89 -19.21 -7.35
C LYS A 199 7.95 -18.13 -6.78
N ASP A 200 6.64 -18.41 -6.73
CA ASP A 200 5.65 -17.51 -6.19
C ASP A 200 5.76 -17.39 -4.65
N LYS A 201 5.99 -18.54 -3.96
CA LYS A 201 6.29 -18.54 -2.51
C LYS A 201 7.52 -17.73 -2.16
N GLU A 202 8.58 -17.87 -2.98
CA GLU A 202 9.82 -17.13 -2.79
C GLU A 202 9.61 -15.62 -2.99
N MET A 203 8.92 -15.22 -4.04
CA MET A 203 8.56 -13.82 -4.32
C MET A 203 7.73 -13.23 -3.18
N LEU A 204 6.64 -13.90 -2.78
CA LEU A 204 5.77 -13.45 -1.69
C LEU A 204 6.52 -13.36 -0.35
N THR A 205 7.42 -14.30 -0.07
CA THR A 205 8.22 -14.28 1.16
C THR A 205 9.17 -13.09 1.19
N LYS A 206 9.86 -12.79 0.08
CA LYS A 206 10.77 -11.64 -0.02
C LYS A 206 10.02 -10.32 0.06
N GLU A 207 8.91 -10.19 -0.65
CA GLU A 207 8.10 -8.97 -0.67
C GLU A 207 7.48 -8.67 0.70
N LEU A 208 6.74 -9.64 1.25
CA LEU A 208 6.07 -9.46 2.54
C LEU A 208 7.08 -9.31 3.69
N GLY A 209 8.16 -10.09 3.66
CA GLY A 209 9.22 -9.99 4.65
C GLY A 209 9.88 -8.61 4.65
N ALA A 210 10.20 -8.07 3.49
CA ALA A 210 10.75 -6.72 3.37
C ALA A 210 9.76 -5.65 3.84
N LYS A 211 8.48 -5.76 3.47
CA LYS A 211 7.43 -4.85 3.94
C LYS A 211 7.32 -4.84 5.46
N ILE A 212 7.33 -6.02 6.09
CA ILE A 212 7.20 -6.15 7.54
C ILE A 212 8.44 -5.59 8.25
N ASP A 213 9.64 -5.95 7.81
CA ASP A 213 10.88 -5.43 8.39
C ASP A 213 10.91 -3.91 8.34
N LEU A 214 10.63 -3.32 7.17
CA LEU A 214 10.67 -1.86 6.98
C LEU A 214 9.56 -1.13 7.74
N LEU A 215 8.38 -1.73 7.87
CA LEU A 215 7.30 -1.20 8.69
C LEU A 215 7.67 -1.21 10.18
N ASN A 216 8.25 -2.30 10.67
CA ASN A 216 8.76 -2.37 12.04
C ASN A 216 9.86 -1.33 12.30
N LEU A 217 10.81 -1.16 11.37
CA LEU A 217 11.84 -0.11 11.46
C LEU A 217 11.22 1.29 11.54
N GLN A 218 10.21 1.55 10.75
CA GLN A 218 9.47 2.81 10.77
C GLN A 218 8.79 3.06 12.12
N TRP A 219 8.12 2.04 12.66
CA TRP A 219 7.46 2.16 13.96
C TRP A 219 8.46 2.37 15.10
N ILE A 220 9.57 1.63 15.12
CA ILE A 220 10.65 1.85 16.10
C ILE A 220 11.17 3.29 16.01
N TYR A 221 11.49 3.76 14.79
CA TYR A 221 11.97 5.13 14.58
C TYR A 221 10.98 6.18 15.08
N ARG A 222 9.70 6.04 14.71
CA ARG A 222 8.65 6.99 15.11
C ARG A 222 8.39 6.97 16.61
N ALA A 223 8.36 5.77 17.21
CA ALA A 223 8.18 5.59 18.65
C ALA A 223 9.30 6.30 19.45
N LYS A 224 10.55 6.18 18.99
CA LYS A 224 11.70 6.86 19.63
C LYS A 224 11.70 8.35 19.39
N LYS A 225 11.53 8.78 18.14
CA LYS A 225 11.70 10.18 17.73
C LYS A 225 10.59 11.10 18.20
N TYR A 226 9.34 10.65 18.08
CA TYR A 226 8.18 11.52 18.29
C TYR A 226 7.43 11.23 19.59
N TYR A 227 7.48 9.98 20.09
CA TYR A 227 6.72 9.58 21.26
C TYR A 227 7.59 9.26 22.47
N HIS A 228 8.92 9.22 22.32
CA HIS A 228 9.89 8.93 23.39
C HIS A 228 9.54 7.66 24.21
N MET A 229 9.01 6.64 23.49
CA MET A 229 8.55 5.40 24.10
C MET A 229 9.73 4.56 24.61
N LEU A 230 9.49 3.83 25.70
CA LEU A 230 10.44 2.87 26.24
C LEU A 230 10.42 1.55 25.43
N ALA A 231 11.53 0.81 25.47
CA ALA A 231 11.66 -0.45 24.72
C ALA A 231 10.52 -1.46 24.96
N PRO A 232 10.03 -1.70 26.20
CA PRO A 232 8.90 -2.61 26.43
C PRO A 232 7.63 -2.20 25.67
N ASP A 233 7.33 -0.90 25.62
CA ASP A 233 6.14 -0.39 24.93
C ASP A 233 6.33 -0.50 23.40
N ILE A 234 7.54 -0.23 22.88
CA ILE A 234 7.85 -0.39 21.45
C ILE A 234 7.61 -1.83 21.01
N TYR A 235 8.04 -2.83 21.79
CA TYR A 235 7.81 -4.25 21.45
C TYR A 235 6.34 -4.59 21.25
N THR A 236 5.41 -3.93 21.96
CA THR A 236 3.96 -4.17 21.81
C THR A 236 3.39 -3.70 20.47
N LEU A 237 4.07 -2.75 19.82
CA LEU A 237 3.64 -2.20 18.52
C LEU A 237 4.10 -3.04 17.33
N LEU A 238 5.08 -3.95 17.52
CA LEU A 238 5.79 -4.55 16.40
C LEU A 238 5.15 -5.84 15.92
N ILE A 239 5.16 -6.04 14.62
CA ILE A 239 4.79 -7.30 14.00
C ILE A 239 5.87 -8.33 14.37
N PRO A 240 5.51 -9.46 15.02
CA PRO A 240 6.50 -10.45 15.52
C PRO A 240 7.01 -11.35 14.38
N ILE A 241 7.42 -10.76 13.28
CA ILE A 241 7.92 -11.42 12.06
C ILE A 241 9.17 -10.67 11.62
N GLN A 242 10.23 -11.40 11.30
CA GLN A 242 11.51 -10.87 10.84
C GLN A 242 11.94 -11.61 9.57
N HIS A 243 12.57 -10.92 8.65
CA HIS A 243 12.99 -11.50 7.37
C HIS A 243 14.49 -11.31 7.09
N LYS A 244 14.96 -10.10 7.00
CA LYS A 244 16.37 -9.75 6.76
C LYS A 244 17.07 -9.17 8.00
N LEU A 245 16.31 -8.84 9.01
CA LEU A 245 16.86 -8.46 10.31
C LEU A 245 17.00 -9.72 11.16
N SER A 246 18.17 -9.93 11.76
CA SER A 246 18.35 -10.96 12.78
C SER A 246 17.64 -10.56 14.09
N ASN A 247 17.38 -11.54 14.95
CA ASN A 247 16.79 -11.26 16.26
C ASN A 247 17.63 -10.27 17.08
N GLN A 248 18.97 -10.34 16.97
CA GLN A 248 19.86 -9.45 17.69
C GLN A 248 19.81 -8.03 17.13
N GLU A 249 19.91 -7.85 15.79
CA GLU A 249 19.78 -6.53 15.16
C GLU A 249 18.46 -5.87 15.52
N PHE A 250 17.37 -6.65 15.50
CA PHE A 250 16.04 -6.15 15.85
C PHE A 250 15.97 -5.67 17.31
N LYS A 251 16.51 -6.47 18.25
CA LYS A 251 16.61 -6.12 19.65
C LYS A 251 17.47 -4.86 19.85
N ASP A 252 18.62 -4.81 19.23
CA ASP A 252 19.55 -3.67 19.33
C ASP A 252 18.90 -2.37 18.83
N LEU A 253 18.11 -2.43 17.75
CA LEU A 253 17.36 -1.29 17.23
C LEU A 253 16.27 -0.81 18.20
N VAL A 254 15.51 -1.74 18.79
CA VAL A 254 14.47 -1.40 19.78
C VAL A 254 15.07 -0.83 21.06
N GLU A 255 16.17 -1.41 21.55
CA GLU A 255 16.84 -1.03 22.80
C GLU A 255 17.85 0.12 22.61
N ALA A 256 18.02 0.66 21.41
CA ALA A 256 18.89 1.82 21.18
C ALA A 256 18.50 2.98 22.10
N PRO A 257 19.45 3.57 22.87
CA PRO A 257 19.13 4.59 23.88
C PRO A 257 18.73 5.94 23.29
N SER A 258 19.06 6.20 22.02
CA SER A 258 18.72 7.44 21.32
C SER A 258 18.38 7.21 19.86
N VAL A 259 17.84 8.25 19.20
CA VAL A 259 17.57 8.23 17.75
C VAL A 259 18.87 8.14 16.94
N GLU A 260 19.95 8.78 17.42
CA GLU A 260 21.27 8.75 16.77
C GLU A 260 21.85 7.34 16.82
N GLU A 261 21.76 6.68 17.96
CA GLU A 261 22.22 5.30 18.09
C GLU A 261 21.36 4.33 17.28
N PHE A 262 20.05 4.55 17.21
CA PHE A 262 19.17 3.81 16.30
C PHE A 262 19.64 3.95 14.84
N LYS A 263 19.91 5.18 14.37
CA LYS A 263 20.41 5.43 13.01
C LYS A 263 21.75 4.74 12.74
N ARG A 264 22.66 4.80 13.70
CA ARG A 264 23.96 4.13 13.59
C ARG A 264 23.77 2.62 13.39
N ARG A 265 22.98 1.97 14.25
CA ARG A 265 22.68 0.53 14.15
C ARG A 265 21.92 0.18 12.89
N LEU A 266 20.96 1.01 12.48
CA LEU A 266 20.21 0.83 11.23
C LEU A 266 21.14 0.77 10.01
N ASN A 267 22.16 1.63 9.96
CA ASN A 267 23.15 1.63 8.86
C ASN A 267 23.99 0.35 8.80
N GLU A 268 24.12 -0.39 9.89
CA GLU A 268 24.86 -1.66 9.95
C GLU A 268 24.02 -2.86 9.48
N THR A 269 22.67 -2.72 9.42
CA THR A 269 21.76 -3.77 8.97
C THR A 269 21.82 -4.04 7.48
N TYR A 270 21.16 -5.14 7.04
CA TYR A 270 20.95 -5.43 5.63
C TYR A 270 20.36 -4.23 4.86
N TYR A 271 19.38 -3.55 5.45
CA TYR A 271 18.74 -2.41 4.79
C TYR A 271 19.65 -1.18 4.76
N GLY A 272 20.36 -0.88 5.82
CA GLY A 272 21.30 0.25 5.88
C GLY A 272 22.49 0.11 4.94
N LYS A 273 22.97 -1.12 4.70
CA LYS A 273 24.02 -1.40 3.71
C LYS A 273 23.55 -1.22 2.27
N LYS A 274 22.25 -1.39 2.02
CA LYS A 274 21.68 -1.36 0.67
C LYS A 274 21.05 -0.02 0.31
N TYR A 275 20.50 0.69 1.28
CA TYR A 275 19.78 1.95 1.10
C TYR A 275 20.42 3.05 1.95
N GLU A 276 20.35 4.28 1.47
CA GLU A 276 20.84 5.43 2.21
C GLU A 276 19.68 6.03 3.04
N PHE A 277 19.83 5.95 4.36
CA PHE A 277 18.91 6.62 5.29
C PHE A 277 19.52 8.00 5.61
N GLY A 278 19.02 9.05 4.94
CA GLY A 278 19.48 10.42 5.18
C GLY A 278 19.19 10.93 6.60
N GLU A 279 19.47 12.21 6.86
CA GLU A 279 19.20 12.83 8.17
C GLU A 279 17.72 12.69 8.60
N GLN A 280 16.80 12.87 7.67
CA GLN A 280 15.41 12.51 7.84
C GLN A 280 15.21 11.09 7.32
N VAL A 281 15.20 10.12 8.22
CA VAL A 281 15.02 8.71 7.87
C VAL A 281 13.63 8.51 7.21
N GLN A 282 13.64 8.40 5.89
CA GLN A 282 12.43 8.22 5.07
C GLN A 282 12.23 6.73 4.76
N ILE A 283 11.84 5.96 5.78
CA ILE A 283 11.70 4.49 5.65
C ILE A 283 10.57 4.12 4.66
N GLU A 284 9.51 4.95 4.56
CA GLU A 284 8.40 4.70 3.65
C GLU A 284 8.83 4.67 2.18
N SER A 285 9.63 5.66 1.74
CA SER A 285 10.10 5.72 0.35
C SER A 285 11.07 4.58 0.03
N ILE A 286 11.93 4.24 0.99
CA ILE A 286 12.82 3.07 0.88
C ILE A 286 12.01 1.77 0.82
N GLY A 287 10.90 1.69 1.56
CA GLY A 287 9.99 0.55 1.53
C GLY A 287 9.41 0.31 0.14
N SER A 288 8.91 1.36 -0.49
CA SER A 288 8.38 1.30 -1.85
C SER A 288 9.45 0.89 -2.86
N GLU A 289 10.64 1.51 -2.80
CA GLU A 289 11.76 1.17 -3.69
C GLU A 289 12.24 -0.28 -3.51
N CYS A 290 12.31 -0.76 -2.27
CA CYS A 290 12.70 -2.13 -1.97
C CYS A 290 11.71 -3.13 -2.59
N VAL A 291 10.42 -2.90 -2.42
CA VAL A 291 9.36 -3.75 -2.97
C VAL A 291 9.35 -3.70 -4.49
N GLU A 292 9.45 -2.53 -5.11
CA GLU A 292 9.56 -2.38 -6.56
C GLU A 292 10.72 -3.21 -7.13
N HIS A 293 11.89 -3.14 -6.48
CA HIS A 293 13.07 -3.90 -6.89
C HIS A 293 12.85 -5.42 -6.79
N ILE A 294 12.27 -5.89 -5.67
CA ILE A 294 11.96 -7.32 -5.48
C ILE A 294 11.00 -7.81 -6.57
N LEU A 295 9.92 -7.08 -6.82
CA LEU A 295 8.91 -7.45 -7.81
C LEU A 295 9.46 -7.37 -9.24
N THR A 296 10.31 -6.39 -9.53
CA THR A 296 10.96 -6.25 -10.84
C THR A 296 11.88 -7.42 -11.14
N ILE A 297 12.69 -7.86 -10.17
CA ILE A 297 13.54 -9.03 -10.32
C ILE A 297 12.70 -10.30 -10.48
N ALA A 298 11.67 -10.47 -9.65
CA ALA A 298 10.78 -11.64 -9.73
C ALA A 298 10.09 -11.73 -11.10
N TYR A 299 9.59 -10.60 -11.61
CA TYR A 299 8.97 -10.54 -12.93
C TYR A 299 9.96 -10.82 -14.07
N ARG A 300 11.18 -10.26 -14.03
CA ARG A 300 12.21 -10.52 -15.06
C ARG A 300 12.61 -11.97 -15.12
N ASN A 301 12.78 -12.61 -13.97
CA ASN A 301 13.19 -14.00 -13.87
C ASN A 301 12.04 -14.97 -14.18
N HIS A 302 10.81 -14.60 -13.82
CA HIS A 302 9.64 -15.46 -13.94
C HIS A 302 8.41 -14.69 -14.46
N PRO A 303 8.42 -14.23 -15.75
CA PRO A 303 7.31 -13.43 -16.30
C PRO A 303 5.98 -14.22 -16.35
N TYR A 304 6.04 -15.55 -16.45
CA TYR A 304 4.86 -16.42 -16.41
C TYR A 304 4.64 -16.96 -14.98
N SER A 305 4.30 -16.08 -14.06
CA SER A 305 4.02 -16.37 -12.65
C SER A 305 3.12 -15.29 -12.03
N LEU A 306 2.80 -15.41 -10.74
CA LEU A 306 2.07 -14.37 -10.00
C LEU A 306 2.83 -13.04 -9.95
N ALA A 307 4.15 -13.05 -10.16
CA ALA A 307 4.96 -11.83 -10.15
C ALA A 307 4.51 -10.81 -11.21
N SER A 308 3.97 -11.26 -12.35
CA SER A 308 3.44 -10.35 -13.38
C SER A 308 2.21 -9.58 -12.89
N ILE A 309 1.30 -10.25 -12.19
CA ILE A 309 0.08 -9.65 -11.62
C ILE A 309 0.46 -8.72 -10.49
N GLN A 310 1.30 -9.21 -9.57
CA GLN A 310 1.71 -8.45 -8.37
C GLN A 310 2.46 -7.18 -8.73
N GLN A 311 3.42 -7.27 -9.66
CA GLN A 311 4.17 -6.10 -10.13
C GLN A 311 3.25 -5.08 -10.79
N TYR A 312 2.30 -5.52 -11.62
CA TYR A 312 1.38 -4.59 -12.27
C TYR A 312 0.52 -3.82 -11.24
N LEU A 313 -0.09 -4.55 -10.29
CA LEU A 313 -0.92 -3.94 -9.25
C LEU A 313 -0.09 -2.96 -8.40
N PHE A 314 1.12 -3.33 -8.03
CA PHE A 314 2.04 -2.44 -7.33
C PHE A 314 2.34 -1.16 -8.13
N LEU A 315 2.69 -1.28 -9.42
CA LEU A 315 2.96 -0.12 -10.28
C LEU A 315 1.73 0.78 -10.46
N LYS A 316 0.53 0.19 -10.51
CA LYS A 316 -0.71 0.95 -10.60
C LYS A 316 -1.00 1.72 -9.32
N GLU A 317 -0.76 1.12 -8.15
CA GLU A 317 -0.89 1.81 -6.86
C GLU A 317 0.14 2.94 -6.71
N GLU A 318 1.40 2.70 -7.10
CA GLU A 318 2.44 3.73 -7.12
C GLU A 318 2.10 4.89 -8.06
N GLU A 319 1.54 4.61 -9.24
CA GLU A 319 1.05 5.63 -10.16
C GLU A 319 -0.01 6.51 -9.49
N ILE A 320 -1.02 5.89 -8.85
CA ILE A 320 -2.07 6.61 -8.13
C ILE A 320 -1.49 7.45 -7.00
N TYR A 321 -0.58 6.88 -6.21
CA TYR A 321 0.10 7.60 -5.14
C TYR A 321 0.85 8.85 -5.67
N LYS A 322 1.60 8.72 -6.77
CA LYS A 322 2.32 9.84 -7.38
C LYS A 322 1.38 10.92 -7.91
N ILE A 323 0.29 10.55 -8.57
CA ILE A 323 -0.71 11.53 -9.04
C ILE A 323 -1.33 12.27 -7.84
N THR A 324 -1.71 11.55 -6.79
CA THR A 324 -2.25 12.16 -5.57
C THR A 324 -1.23 13.10 -4.92
N THR A 325 0.04 12.70 -4.90
CA THR A 325 1.13 13.55 -4.39
C THR A 325 1.29 14.81 -5.22
N ALA A 326 1.22 14.75 -6.56
CA ALA A 326 1.28 15.93 -7.42
C ALA A 326 0.13 16.90 -7.12
N LEU A 327 -1.10 16.38 -6.95
CA LEU A 327 -2.27 17.19 -6.55
C LEU A 327 -2.07 17.89 -5.20
N GLU A 328 -1.42 17.22 -4.23
CA GLU A 328 -1.07 17.80 -2.94
C GLU A 328 -0.01 18.89 -3.07
N CYS A 329 1.04 18.66 -3.86
CA CYS A 329 2.11 19.63 -4.08
C CYS A 329 1.56 20.93 -4.66
N ILE A 330 0.65 20.87 -5.65
CA ILE A 330 -0.04 22.05 -6.19
C ILE A 330 -0.81 22.78 -5.10
N ARG A 331 -1.56 22.05 -4.27
CA ARG A 331 -2.33 22.64 -3.17
C ARG A 331 -1.46 23.40 -2.17
N TYR A 332 -0.23 22.92 -1.94
CA TYR A 332 0.73 23.58 -1.06
C TYR A 332 1.60 24.63 -1.77
N GLY A 333 1.39 24.85 -3.07
CA GLY A 333 2.14 25.84 -3.86
C GLY A 333 3.61 25.49 -4.01
N LEU A 334 3.96 24.20 -4.05
CA LEU A 334 5.34 23.74 -4.22
C LEU A 334 5.80 24.02 -5.66
N SER A 335 7.07 24.37 -5.80
CA SER A 335 7.71 24.52 -7.11
C SER A 335 7.81 23.18 -7.86
N GLN A 336 7.96 23.24 -9.17
CA GLN A 336 8.20 22.05 -10.00
C GLN A 336 9.35 21.20 -9.47
N ARG A 337 10.46 21.83 -9.06
CA ARG A 337 11.65 21.14 -8.54
C ARG A 337 11.33 20.38 -7.25
N GLU A 338 10.61 21.00 -6.33
CA GLU A 338 10.20 20.37 -5.07
C GLU A 338 9.21 19.24 -5.34
N THR A 339 8.24 19.45 -6.22
CA THR A 339 7.28 18.42 -6.62
C THR A 339 7.99 17.20 -7.21
N LEU A 340 8.95 17.40 -8.11
CA LEU A 340 9.75 16.30 -8.68
C LEU A 340 10.52 15.51 -7.62
N GLN A 341 11.01 16.17 -6.57
CA GLN A 341 11.65 15.45 -5.45
C GLN A 341 10.70 14.45 -4.79
N TYR A 342 9.42 14.78 -4.64
CA TYR A 342 8.42 13.85 -4.10
C TYR A 342 8.01 12.75 -5.10
N LEU A 343 7.97 13.04 -6.40
CA LEU A 343 7.52 12.09 -7.42
C LEU A 343 8.60 11.10 -7.87
N VAL A 344 9.88 11.49 -7.81
CA VAL A 344 11.00 10.76 -8.45
C VAL A 344 12.05 10.27 -7.46
N GLN A 345 11.96 10.56 -6.16
CA GLN A 345 13.00 10.20 -5.19
C GLN A 345 13.35 8.71 -5.23
N LYS A 346 14.56 8.42 -5.74
CA LYS A 346 15.24 7.13 -5.61
C LYS A 346 16.42 7.31 -4.66
N GLN A 347 16.35 6.70 -3.49
CA GLN A 347 17.39 6.82 -2.45
C GLN A 347 18.36 5.63 -2.50
N ARG A 348 18.89 5.28 -3.67
CA ARG A 348 19.92 4.25 -3.78
C ARG A 348 21.32 4.86 -3.56
N ARG A 349 22.14 4.19 -2.76
CA ARG A 349 23.58 4.46 -2.74
C ARG A 349 24.13 4.24 -4.14
N GLN A 350 24.66 5.29 -4.77
CA GLN A 350 25.43 5.17 -5.99
C GLN A 350 26.69 4.38 -5.65
N GLY A 351 26.81 3.13 -6.11
CA GLY A 351 28.05 2.38 -5.94
C GLY A 351 27.95 0.89 -5.63
N GLY A 352 26.79 0.28 -5.67
CA GLY A 352 26.68 -1.17 -5.64
C GLY A 352 26.60 -1.74 -7.07
N ASN A 353 27.73 -1.97 -7.72
CA ASN A 353 27.78 -2.77 -8.94
C ASN A 353 27.11 -4.13 -8.69
N ALA A 354 26.16 -4.44 -9.56
CA ALA A 354 25.54 -5.74 -9.64
C ALA A 354 26.61 -6.80 -9.98
N SER A 355 26.81 -7.74 -9.12
CA SER A 355 27.29 -9.08 -9.45
C SER A 355 26.35 -10.09 -8.83
#